data_8134c917e3ab71379740c40b650cb5b0
#
_entry.id   8134c917e3ab71379740c40b650cb5b0
#
_cell.length_a   1.000
_cell.length_b   1.000
_cell.length_c   1.000
_cell.angle_alpha   90.00
_cell.angle_beta   90.00
_cell.angle_gamma   90.00
#
_symmetry.space_group_name_H-M   'P 1'
#
loop_
_entity.id
_entity.type
_entity.pdbx_description
1 polymer ?
#
loop_
_entity_poly.entity_id
_entity_poly.type
_entity_poly.pdbx_seq_one_letter_code
_entity_poly.pdbx_strand_id
1 'polypeptide(L)'
;MATSVALAASAVSLVITLAACGSDTGASSASTTSSSSSPSAPSVAEPVTSSVTETAPAAASCPTAAPQDGGAPEWTLSGATGNVAVTGSTDTAAPNVKVGAPFSVTETQVHTLKAGDGPVVAPTATVSVCYMGVNGRDGSVFDSSYQQGAPVEFPLDGVVPGFQKAIAGQKVGSTVAVAMVPADGYPEGQPSAGIQPGDSLIFAIKILNASS
;
A
#
# COMPACT_ATOMS: atom_id res chain seq x y z
N MET A 1 -5.76 -52.63 15.95
CA MET A 1 -6.49 -52.17 17.14
C MET A 1 -7.09 -50.83 16.80
N ALA A 2 -8.38 -50.83 16.60
CA ALA A 2 -9.15 -49.64 16.23
C ALA A 2 -9.61 -48.94 17.52
N THR A 3 -9.46 -47.65 17.62
CA THR A 3 -10.10 -46.86 18.67
C THR A 3 -10.75 -45.63 18.04
N SER A 4 -12.04 -45.73 17.87
CA SER A 4 -12.95 -44.64 17.54
C SER A 4 -13.20 -43.82 18.80
N VAL A 5 -13.16 -42.51 18.74
CA VAL A 5 -13.72 -41.63 19.77
C VAL A 5 -14.58 -40.56 19.11
N ALA A 6 -15.76 -40.42 19.70
CA ALA A 6 -16.96 -39.79 19.22
C ALA A 6 -16.98 -38.26 19.24
N LEU A 7 -17.89 -37.70 18.42
CA LEU A 7 -18.40 -36.34 18.36
C LEU A 7 -18.88 -35.78 19.71
N ALA A 8 -18.65 -34.48 19.92
CA ALA A 8 -19.54 -33.66 20.73
C ALA A 8 -19.78 -32.32 20.00
N ALA A 9 -20.97 -32.16 19.49
CA ALA A 9 -21.51 -30.93 18.97
C ALA A 9 -22.04 -30.08 20.14
N SER A 10 -21.63 -28.82 20.24
CA SER A 10 -22.26 -27.82 21.12
C SER A 10 -22.65 -26.62 20.30
N ALA A 11 -23.93 -26.51 20.02
CA ALA A 11 -24.59 -25.36 19.47
C ALA A 11 -24.85 -24.36 20.59
N VAL A 12 -24.36 -23.15 20.47
CA VAL A 12 -24.75 -21.98 21.28
C VAL A 12 -25.43 -20.97 20.38
N SER A 13 -26.74 -20.87 20.54
CA SER A 13 -27.58 -19.86 19.91
C SER A 13 -27.49 -18.57 20.73
N LEU A 14 -27.04 -17.45 20.14
CA LEU A 14 -27.11 -16.14 20.73
C LEU A 14 -28.20 -15.31 20.05
N VAL A 15 -29.22 -14.96 20.81
CA VAL A 15 -30.34 -14.12 20.41
C VAL A 15 -29.93 -12.68 20.53
N ILE A 16 -30.05 -11.90 19.43
CA ILE A 16 -29.82 -10.45 19.41
C ILE A 16 -31.17 -9.75 19.46
N THR A 17 -31.41 -8.99 20.54
CA THR A 17 -32.55 -8.10 20.69
C THR A 17 -32.24 -6.74 20.06
N LEU A 18 -33.11 -6.33 19.12
CA LEU A 18 -33.17 -4.96 18.61
C LEU A 18 -33.84 -4.06 19.66
N ALA A 19 -33.24 -2.91 19.92
CA ALA A 19 -33.93 -1.78 20.53
C ALA A 19 -33.85 -0.59 19.57
N ALA A 20 -35.01 -0.18 19.12
CA ALA A 20 -35.28 1.02 18.32
C ALA A 20 -35.65 2.18 19.25
N CYS A 21 -35.59 3.38 18.69
CA CYS A 21 -36.27 4.64 19.03
C CYS A 21 -35.42 5.76 19.61
N GLY A 22 -35.56 6.89 18.92
CA GLY A 22 -35.28 8.21 19.41
C GLY A 22 -35.18 9.27 18.33
N SER A 23 -36.34 9.64 17.75
CA SER A 23 -36.48 10.87 16.95
C SER A 23 -36.53 12.06 17.92
N ASP A 24 -35.86 13.17 17.60
CA ASP A 24 -36.33 14.46 18.03
C ASP A 24 -36.04 15.54 16.97
N THR A 25 -37.12 16.17 16.61
CA THR A 25 -37.29 17.31 15.72
C THR A 25 -37.06 18.62 16.49
N GLY A 26 -36.36 19.55 15.86
CA GLY A 26 -36.25 20.92 16.37
C GLY A 26 -36.01 21.90 15.24
N ALA A 27 -37.12 22.44 14.74
CA ALA A 27 -37.18 23.50 13.75
C ALA A 27 -37.06 24.88 14.39
N SER A 28 -36.84 25.86 13.55
CA SER A 28 -37.18 27.30 13.62
C SER A 28 -35.96 28.22 13.66
N SER A 29 -35.89 29.11 12.86
CA SER A 29 -36.54 30.23 12.20
C SER A 29 -35.51 31.31 11.98
N ALA A 30 -35.35 31.74 10.81
CA ALA A 30 -35.94 32.87 10.10
C ALA A 30 -35.22 34.23 10.31
N SER A 31 -34.95 34.79 9.15
CA SER A 31 -35.18 36.19 8.73
C SER A 31 -34.25 37.27 9.27
N THR A 32 -33.65 38.05 8.43
CA THR A 32 -34.16 39.27 7.75
C THR A 32 -33.01 39.88 6.91
N THR A 33 -33.20 40.07 5.67
CA THR A 33 -33.58 41.25 4.87
C THR A 33 -32.71 42.52 5.03
N SER A 34 -32.31 42.95 3.86
CA SER A 34 -32.33 44.32 3.29
C SER A 34 -30.95 44.90 3.04
N SER A 35 -30.65 45.28 1.94
CA SER A 35 -31.02 46.12 0.86
C SER A 35 -29.83 46.95 0.37
N SER A 36 -29.67 46.94 -0.93
CA SER A 36 -29.40 48.05 -1.84
C SER A 36 -28.28 49.05 -1.55
N SER A 37 -27.33 49.11 -2.45
CA SER A 37 -27.14 50.30 -3.29
C SER A 37 -25.93 50.09 -4.23
N SER A 38 -26.20 49.98 -5.51
CA SER A 38 -25.27 50.47 -6.56
C SER A 38 -25.43 51.98 -6.67
N PRO A 39 -24.44 52.79 -7.14
CA PRO A 39 -24.01 52.71 -8.52
C PRO A 39 -22.56 53.15 -8.81
N SER A 40 -22.21 52.93 -10.06
CA SER A 40 -21.25 53.69 -10.93
C SER A 40 -19.84 53.09 -11.06
N ALA A 41 -19.63 52.54 -12.25
CA ALA A 41 -18.35 52.43 -12.93
C ALA A 41 -17.78 53.79 -13.32
N PRO A 42 -16.44 53.91 -13.56
CA PRO A 42 -15.99 53.60 -14.91
C PRO A 42 -14.61 52.89 -14.98
N SER A 43 -14.56 51.96 -15.89
CA SER A 43 -13.66 51.85 -17.06
C SER A 43 -12.14 51.76 -16.86
N VAL A 44 -11.60 50.71 -17.49
CA VAL A 44 -10.27 50.47 -18.09
C VAL A 44 -9.13 50.13 -17.13
N ALA A 45 -8.83 48.88 -17.08
CA ALA A 45 -7.48 48.28 -17.21
C ALA A 45 -7.67 46.79 -17.52
N GLU A 46 -7.20 46.39 -18.68
CA GLU A 46 -7.13 44.97 -19.06
C GLU A 46 -6.22 44.23 -18.08
N PRO A 47 -6.71 43.17 -17.42
CA PRO A 47 -5.79 42.26 -16.78
C PRO A 47 -5.24 41.33 -17.85
N VAL A 48 -3.97 41.40 -18.10
CA VAL A 48 -3.17 40.32 -18.67
C VAL A 48 -3.37 39.12 -17.77
N THR A 49 -4.33 38.27 -18.14
CA THR A 49 -4.49 36.95 -17.56
C THR A 49 -3.29 36.11 -17.98
N SER A 50 -2.20 36.22 -17.22
CA SER A 50 -1.26 35.12 -17.14
C SER A 50 -2.00 33.97 -16.44
N SER A 51 -2.66 33.13 -17.25
CA SER A 51 -3.08 31.81 -16.80
C SER A 51 -1.82 31.02 -16.50
N VAL A 52 -1.29 31.16 -15.30
CA VAL A 52 -0.49 30.10 -14.71
C VAL A 52 -1.48 28.97 -14.47
N THR A 53 -1.53 28.05 -15.44
CA THR A 53 -2.09 26.73 -15.20
C THR A 53 -1.15 26.10 -14.18
N GLU A 54 -1.47 26.33 -12.90
CA GLU A 54 -0.96 25.51 -11.83
C GLU A 54 -1.53 24.12 -12.08
N THR A 55 -0.72 23.32 -12.78
CA THR A 55 -0.98 21.89 -12.90
C THR A 55 -0.84 21.36 -11.48
N ALA A 56 -1.97 21.22 -10.78
CA ALA A 56 -2.00 20.45 -9.54
C ALA A 56 -1.29 19.13 -9.82
N PRO A 57 -0.32 18.72 -9.00
CA PRO A 57 0.33 17.45 -9.18
C PRO A 57 -0.78 16.39 -9.24
N ALA A 58 -0.81 15.63 -10.34
CA ALA A 58 -1.75 14.52 -10.48
C ALA A 58 -1.61 13.67 -9.21
N ALA A 59 -2.74 13.46 -8.52
CA ALA A 59 -2.73 12.67 -7.31
C ALA A 59 -2.02 11.34 -7.62
N ALA A 60 -0.96 11.05 -6.88
CA ALA A 60 -0.21 9.84 -7.07
C ALA A 60 -1.17 8.65 -6.92
N SER A 61 -1.20 7.76 -7.91
CA SER A 61 -2.06 6.58 -7.92
C SER A 61 -1.22 5.33 -8.17
N CYS A 62 -1.68 4.20 -7.64
CA CYS A 62 -1.09 2.91 -7.93
C CYS A 62 -1.83 2.31 -9.15
N PRO A 63 -1.12 1.95 -10.24
CA PRO A 63 -1.77 1.38 -11.40
C PRO A 63 -2.41 0.03 -11.07
N THR A 64 -3.69 -0.12 -11.42
CA THR A 64 -4.47 -1.35 -11.16
C THR A 64 -4.38 -2.37 -12.29
N ALA A 65 -3.84 -1.98 -13.45
CA ALA A 65 -3.67 -2.90 -14.56
C ALA A 65 -2.73 -4.05 -14.17
N ALA A 66 -3.08 -5.24 -14.60
CA ALA A 66 -2.25 -6.43 -14.39
C ALA A 66 -0.84 -6.21 -14.95
N PRO A 67 0.18 -6.84 -14.34
CA PRO A 67 1.54 -6.78 -14.86
C PRO A 67 1.58 -7.29 -16.29
N GLN A 68 2.45 -6.69 -17.10
CA GLN A 68 2.64 -7.14 -18.48
C GLN A 68 3.45 -8.46 -18.46
N ASP A 69 2.86 -9.52 -18.99
CA ASP A 69 3.55 -10.78 -19.18
C ASP A 69 4.52 -10.68 -20.36
N GLY A 70 5.77 -11.14 -20.17
CA GLY A 70 6.73 -11.31 -21.27
C GLY A 70 8.03 -10.53 -21.17
N GLY A 71 8.24 -9.68 -20.18
CA GLY A 71 9.53 -9.06 -19.87
C GLY A 71 10.43 -10.02 -19.08
N ALA A 72 11.75 -9.92 -19.29
CA ALA A 72 12.71 -10.56 -18.39
C ALA A 72 12.54 -9.93 -16.98
N PRO A 73 12.59 -10.73 -15.89
CA PRO A 73 12.55 -10.18 -14.55
C PRO A 73 13.77 -9.27 -14.31
N GLU A 74 13.55 -8.17 -13.60
CA GLU A 74 14.62 -7.22 -13.25
C GLU A 74 15.47 -7.76 -12.09
N TRP A 75 14.90 -8.66 -11.30
CA TRP A 75 15.59 -9.35 -10.22
C TRP A 75 15.15 -10.80 -10.12
N THR A 76 16.14 -11.70 -9.98
CA THR A 76 15.91 -13.09 -9.62
C THR A 76 16.78 -13.44 -8.42
N LEU A 77 16.20 -14.18 -7.47
CA LEU A 77 16.90 -14.62 -6.27
C LEU A 77 16.62 -16.10 -6.03
N SER A 78 17.70 -16.89 -5.94
CA SER A 78 17.64 -18.26 -5.42
C SER A 78 17.67 -18.18 -3.90
N GLY A 79 16.63 -18.71 -3.25
CA GLY A 79 16.55 -18.76 -1.80
C GLY A 79 17.30 -19.93 -1.18
N ALA A 80 17.16 -20.10 0.12
CA ALA A 80 17.54 -21.34 0.81
C ALA A 80 16.66 -22.51 0.31
N THR A 81 15.41 -22.21 0.01
CA THR A 81 14.49 -23.05 -0.78
C THR A 81 13.88 -22.18 -1.88
N GLY A 82 13.51 -22.80 -2.99
CA GLY A 82 12.82 -22.13 -4.08
C GLY A 82 13.57 -20.96 -4.72
N ASN A 83 12.85 -20.17 -5.45
CA ASN A 83 13.34 -18.95 -6.09
C ASN A 83 12.23 -17.90 -6.19
N VAL A 84 12.63 -16.66 -6.45
CA VAL A 84 11.71 -15.58 -6.79
C VAL A 84 12.20 -14.81 -8.00
N ALA A 85 11.27 -14.36 -8.83
CA ALA A 85 11.52 -13.47 -9.95
C ALA A 85 10.60 -12.26 -9.84
N VAL A 86 11.18 -11.06 -9.86
CA VAL A 86 10.46 -9.79 -9.67
C VAL A 86 10.66 -8.88 -10.87
N THR A 87 9.55 -8.37 -11.38
CA THR A 87 9.51 -7.25 -12.32
C THR A 87 8.81 -6.09 -11.62
N GLY A 88 9.44 -4.92 -11.60
CA GLY A 88 8.89 -3.74 -10.95
C GLY A 88 7.62 -3.22 -11.62
N SER A 89 6.88 -2.38 -10.91
CA SER A 89 5.74 -1.67 -11.48
C SER A 89 6.21 -0.64 -12.50
N THR A 90 5.36 -0.38 -13.48
CA THR A 90 5.46 0.76 -14.41
C THR A 90 4.44 1.83 -14.02
N ASP A 91 4.40 2.93 -14.77
CA ASP A 91 3.39 3.97 -14.55
C ASP A 91 1.96 3.51 -14.89
N THR A 92 1.84 2.39 -15.62
CA THR A 92 0.56 1.87 -16.13
C THR A 92 0.22 0.46 -15.65
N ALA A 93 1.14 -0.26 -15.01
CA ALA A 93 0.93 -1.65 -14.61
C ALA A 93 1.53 -1.95 -13.24
N ALA A 94 0.86 -2.81 -12.49
CA ALA A 94 1.33 -3.37 -11.21
C ALA A 94 2.60 -4.22 -11.40
N PRO A 95 3.38 -4.47 -10.33
CA PRO A 95 4.56 -5.33 -10.39
C PRO A 95 4.17 -6.80 -10.61
N ASN A 96 5.12 -7.58 -11.11
CA ASN A 96 4.98 -9.03 -11.22
C ASN A 96 5.97 -9.72 -10.28
N VAL A 97 5.46 -10.53 -9.36
CA VAL A 97 6.27 -11.34 -8.44
C VAL A 97 5.91 -12.80 -8.66
N LYS A 98 6.85 -13.57 -9.22
CA LYS A 98 6.69 -15.01 -9.45
C LYS A 98 7.54 -15.75 -8.43
N VAL A 99 6.90 -16.62 -7.67
CA VAL A 99 7.55 -17.44 -6.63
C VAL A 99 7.57 -18.88 -7.08
N GLY A 100 8.78 -19.45 -7.15
CA GLY A 100 8.98 -20.90 -7.23
C GLY A 100 8.92 -21.49 -5.82
N ALA A 101 7.70 -21.71 -5.36
CA ALA A 101 7.39 -22.09 -3.97
C ALA A 101 7.77 -23.54 -3.63
N PRO A 102 8.06 -23.87 -2.35
CA PRO A 102 8.21 -22.91 -1.27
C PRO A 102 9.53 -22.15 -1.35
N PHE A 103 9.47 -20.83 -1.16
CA PHE A 103 10.65 -19.96 -1.15
C PHE A 103 10.94 -19.46 0.26
N SER A 104 12.23 -19.50 0.63
CA SER A 104 12.70 -18.94 1.88
C SER A 104 14.10 -18.34 1.72
N VAL A 105 14.43 -17.37 2.56
CA VAL A 105 15.76 -16.76 2.64
C VAL A 105 16.32 -16.89 4.04
N THR A 106 17.66 -16.89 4.16
CA THR A 106 18.37 -16.92 5.46
C THR A 106 18.73 -15.54 5.96
N GLU A 107 18.67 -14.53 5.10
CA GLU A 107 18.88 -13.11 5.41
C GLU A 107 17.98 -12.26 4.53
N THR A 108 17.64 -11.07 5.01
CA THR A 108 16.86 -10.12 4.22
C THR A 108 17.70 -9.53 3.10
N GLN A 109 17.20 -9.65 1.87
CA GLN A 109 17.85 -9.18 0.64
C GLN A 109 17.03 -8.04 0.04
N VAL A 110 17.67 -6.91 -0.22
CA VAL A 110 17.07 -5.75 -0.88
C VAL A 110 17.73 -5.55 -2.24
N HIS A 111 16.92 -5.29 -3.25
CA HIS A 111 17.40 -5.00 -4.59
C HIS A 111 16.65 -3.80 -5.19
N THR A 112 17.41 -2.82 -5.68
CA THR A 112 16.84 -1.67 -6.41
C THR A 112 16.60 -2.09 -7.85
N LEU A 113 15.33 -2.29 -8.22
CA LEU A 113 14.94 -2.66 -9.60
C LEU A 113 15.17 -1.48 -10.54
N LYS A 114 14.74 -0.30 -10.10
CA LYS A 114 14.95 0.96 -10.84
C LYS A 114 15.25 2.07 -9.83
N ALA A 115 16.37 2.74 -10.02
CA ALA A 115 16.71 3.89 -9.19
C ALA A 115 15.83 5.10 -9.54
N GLY A 116 15.37 5.82 -8.52
CA GLY A 116 14.74 7.12 -8.67
C GLY A 116 15.76 8.24 -8.76
N ASP A 117 15.29 9.42 -9.05
CA ASP A 117 16.09 10.65 -9.20
C ASP A 117 15.77 11.72 -8.12
N GLY A 118 14.74 11.45 -7.30
CA GLY A 118 14.34 12.33 -6.21
C GLY A 118 15.29 12.31 -5.00
N PRO A 119 14.91 12.99 -3.91
CA PRO A 119 15.71 13.04 -2.68
C PRO A 119 15.85 11.66 -2.03
N VAL A 120 16.91 11.50 -1.24
CA VAL A 120 17.15 10.28 -0.45
C VAL A 120 16.17 10.23 0.71
N VAL A 121 15.56 9.06 0.91
CA VAL A 121 14.60 8.80 1.98
C VAL A 121 15.32 8.60 3.30
N ALA A 122 15.00 9.45 4.29
CA ALA A 122 15.52 9.33 5.64
C ALA A 122 14.91 8.12 6.37
N PRO A 123 15.61 7.49 7.33
CA PRO A 123 15.10 6.32 8.07
C PRO A 123 13.84 6.58 8.89
N THR A 124 13.56 7.83 9.22
CA THR A 124 12.37 8.26 10.01
C THR A 124 11.36 9.04 9.16
N ALA A 125 11.54 9.06 7.83
CA ALA A 125 10.63 9.77 6.93
C ALA A 125 9.23 9.14 6.93
N THR A 126 8.21 9.97 6.73
CA THR A 126 6.90 9.49 6.29
C THR A 126 6.95 9.32 4.77
N VAL A 127 6.63 8.12 4.29
CA VAL A 127 6.70 7.78 2.87
C VAL A 127 5.31 7.49 2.32
N SER A 128 5.12 7.84 1.04
CA SER A 128 3.97 7.44 0.23
C SER A 128 4.46 6.43 -0.81
N VAL A 129 3.87 5.23 -0.82
CA VAL A 129 4.32 4.13 -1.67
C VAL A 129 3.16 3.38 -2.32
N CYS A 130 3.43 2.74 -3.47
CA CYS A 130 2.67 1.60 -3.93
C CYS A 130 3.45 0.32 -3.64
N TYR A 131 2.79 -0.72 -3.14
CA TYR A 131 3.45 -1.98 -2.84
C TYR A 131 2.57 -3.21 -3.12
N MET A 132 3.22 -4.35 -3.29
CA MET A 132 2.61 -5.67 -3.34
C MET A 132 3.42 -6.59 -2.44
N GLY A 133 2.74 -7.27 -1.50
CA GLY A 133 3.29 -8.28 -0.61
C GLY A 133 2.88 -9.68 -1.04
N VAL A 134 3.86 -10.57 -1.17
CA VAL A 134 3.69 -11.95 -1.63
C VAL A 134 4.31 -12.91 -0.62
N ASN A 135 3.58 -13.99 -0.30
CA ASN A 135 4.05 -15.03 0.60
C ASN A 135 4.99 -15.98 -0.13
N GLY A 136 6.19 -16.20 0.42
CA GLY A 136 7.17 -17.13 -0.12
C GLY A 136 6.73 -18.59 -0.05
N ARG A 137 5.90 -18.95 0.92
CA ARG A 137 5.43 -20.33 1.12
C ARG A 137 4.63 -20.85 -0.07
N ASP A 138 3.78 -20.03 -0.67
CA ASP A 138 2.84 -20.46 -1.71
C ASP A 138 2.68 -19.48 -2.88
N GLY A 139 3.34 -18.32 -2.85
CA GLY A 139 3.24 -17.30 -3.89
C GLY A 139 1.96 -16.49 -3.85
N SER A 140 1.13 -16.60 -2.81
CA SER A 140 -0.10 -15.82 -2.68
C SER A 140 0.19 -14.34 -2.40
N VAL A 141 -0.55 -13.44 -3.05
CA VAL A 141 -0.55 -12.01 -2.69
C VAL A 141 -1.40 -11.85 -1.45
N PHE A 142 -0.80 -11.41 -0.36
CA PHE A 142 -1.51 -11.22 0.90
C PHE A 142 -1.93 -9.76 1.15
N ASP A 143 -1.25 -8.81 0.51
CA ASP A 143 -1.60 -7.39 0.59
C ASP A 143 -1.08 -6.63 -0.63
N SER A 144 -1.86 -5.65 -1.13
CA SER A 144 -1.46 -4.88 -2.30
C SER A 144 -2.23 -3.57 -2.43
N SER A 145 -1.52 -2.45 -2.40
CA SER A 145 -2.08 -1.14 -2.69
C SER A 145 -2.42 -0.96 -4.18
N TYR A 146 -1.82 -1.76 -5.06
CA TYR A 146 -2.17 -1.78 -6.48
C TYR A 146 -3.60 -2.28 -6.73
N GLN A 147 -4.10 -3.21 -5.91
CA GLN A 147 -5.49 -3.66 -6.00
C GLN A 147 -6.48 -2.57 -5.58
N GLN A 148 -6.05 -1.67 -4.71
CA GLN A 148 -6.86 -0.54 -4.23
C GLN A 148 -6.75 0.69 -5.14
N GLY A 149 -5.73 0.74 -6.00
CA GLY A 149 -5.47 1.86 -6.91
C GLY A 149 -4.94 3.12 -6.23
N ALA A 150 -4.63 3.05 -4.94
CA ALA A 150 -4.22 4.19 -4.12
C ALA A 150 -2.92 3.89 -3.37
N PRO A 151 -2.02 4.88 -3.24
CA PRO A 151 -0.83 4.74 -2.41
C PRO A 151 -1.19 4.69 -0.93
N VAL A 152 -0.28 4.13 -0.14
CA VAL A 152 -0.36 4.10 1.32
C VAL A 152 0.74 4.96 1.90
N GLU A 153 0.41 5.70 2.96
CA GLU A 153 1.36 6.53 3.69
C GLU A 153 1.61 5.95 5.08
N PHE A 154 2.86 5.93 5.48
CA PHE A 154 3.26 5.52 6.83
C PHE A 154 4.65 6.06 7.20
N PRO A 155 4.92 6.28 8.50
CA PRO A 155 6.25 6.55 8.98
C PRO A 155 7.11 5.29 8.94
N LEU A 156 8.36 5.38 8.46
CA LEU A 156 9.26 4.24 8.30
C LEU A 156 9.68 3.59 9.63
N ASP A 157 9.65 4.32 10.73
CA ASP A 157 9.93 3.79 12.06
C ASP A 157 8.74 3.00 12.66
N GLY A 158 7.57 3.04 12.01
CA GLY A 158 6.36 2.32 12.40
C GLY A 158 6.10 1.02 11.63
N VAL A 159 6.95 0.65 10.65
CA VAL A 159 6.77 -0.56 9.83
C VAL A 159 7.70 -1.69 10.24
N VAL A 160 7.44 -2.89 9.70
CA VAL A 160 8.32 -4.05 9.92
C VAL A 160 9.76 -3.77 9.45
N PRO A 161 10.79 -4.28 10.14
CA PRO A 161 12.18 -3.95 9.85
C PRO A 161 12.61 -4.18 8.40
N GLY A 162 12.14 -5.23 7.77
CA GLY A 162 12.47 -5.54 6.37
C GLY A 162 11.95 -4.50 5.39
N PHE A 163 10.79 -3.92 5.67
CA PHE A 163 10.20 -2.86 4.86
C PHE A 163 10.97 -1.54 5.02
N GLN A 164 11.35 -1.19 6.25
CA GLN A 164 12.22 -0.05 6.53
C GLN A 164 13.58 -0.19 5.82
N LYS A 165 14.21 -1.37 5.91
CA LYS A 165 15.49 -1.67 5.22
C LYS A 165 15.38 -1.50 3.70
N ALA A 166 14.23 -1.84 3.13
CA ALA A 166 14.00 -1.73 1.68
C ALA A 166 13.90 -0.29 1.19
N ILE A 167 13.42 0.63 2.02
CA ILE A 167 13.05 2.00 1.61
C ILE A 167 14.06 3.05 2.10
N ALA A 168 14.55 2.92 3.34
CA ALA A 168 15.53 3.86 3.90
C ALA A 168 16.81 3.89 3.05
N GLY A 169 17.28 5.10 2.72
CA GLY A 169 18.45 5.30 1.87
C GLY A 169 18.20 5.19 0.37
N GLN A 170 17.03 4.74 -0.06
CA GLN A 170 16.61 4.81 -1.46
C GLN A 170 16.28 6.25 -1.87
N LYS A 171 16.17 6.50 -3.16
CA LYS A 171 15.67 7.78 -3.66
C LYS A 171 14.16 7.71 -3.93
N VAL A 172 13.48 8.81 -3.71
CA VAL A 172 12.09 8.96 -4.19
C VAL A 172 12.05 8.72 -5.70
N GLY A 173 11.04 7.99 -6.16
CA GLY A 173 10.93 7.52 -7.54
C GLY A 173 11.53 6.13 -7.76
N SER A 174 12.25 5.54 -6.79
CA SER A 174 12.80 4.18 -6.93
C SER A 174 11.71 3.12 -6.91
N THR A 175 11.97 2.03 -7.63
CA THR A 175 11.26 0.76 -7.50
C THR A 175 12.22 -0.27 -6.89
N VAL A 176 11.79 -0.92 -5.82
CA VAL A 176 12.64 -1.79 -4.98
C VAL A 176 11.93 -3.12 -4.76
N ALA A 177 12.70 -4.20 -4.76
CA ALA A 177 12.25 -5.50 -4.29
C ALA A 177 12.97 -5.87 -2.98
N VAL A 178 12.27 -6.55 -2.09
CA VAL A 178 12.86 -7.12 -0.88
C VAL A 178 12.33 -8.53 -0.66
N ALA A 179 13.23 -9.46 -0.34
CA ALA A 179 12.90 -10.76 0.21
C ALA A 179 13.38 -10.77 1.67
N MET A 180 12.44 -10.88 2.61
CA MET A 180 12.76 -10.75 4.03
C MET A 180 12.55 -12.04 4.79
N VAL A 181 13.44 -12.26 5.77
CA VAL A 181 13.30 -13.34 6.74
C VAL A 181 12.11 -13.06 7.67
N PRO A 182 11.52 -14.09 8.29
CA PRO A 182 10.43 -13.91 9.26
C PRO A 182 10.74 -12.90 10.38
N ALA A 183 11.98 -12.87 10.87
CA ALA A 183 12.42 -11.96 11.93
C ALA A 183 12.34 -10.47 11.54
N ASP A 184 12.46 -10.15 10.25
CA ASP A 184 12.34 -8.79 9.74
C ASP A 184 10.91 -8.46 9.25
N GLY A 185 10.01 -9.43 9.28
CA GLY A 185 8.60 -9.31 8.91
C GLY A 185 7.68 -9.65 10.08
N TYR A 186 7.06 -10.82 10.03
CA TYR A 186 6.11 -11.31 11.03
C TYR A 186 6.60 -12.63 11.64
N PRO A 187 7.50 -12.60 12.66
CA PRO A 187 8.09 -13.81 13.21
C PRO A 187 7.06 -14.77 13.79
N GLU A 188 5.99 -14.24 14.41
CA GLU A 188 4.86 -15.02 14.96
C GLU A 188 3.74 -15.27 13.92
N GLY A 189 3.97 -14.86 12.66
CA GLY A 189 2.95 -14.87 11.63
C GLY A 189 1.92 -13.74 11.79
N GLN A 190 1.03 -13.66 10.82
CA GLN A 190 -0.11 -12.73 10.80
C GLN A 190 -1.31 -13.46 10.20
N PRO A 191 -2.11 -14.17 11.01
CA PRO A 191 -3.19 -15.03 10.50
C PRO A 191 -4.24 -14.29 9.67
N SER A 192 -4.54 -13.03 10.02
CA SER A 192 -5.48 -12.19 9.26
C SER A 192 -5.01 -11.89 7.83
N ALA A 193 -3.70 -11.96 7.57
CA ALA A 193 -3.08 -11.82 6.26
C ALA A 193 -2.66 -13.17 5.66
N GLY A 194 -2.99 -14.30 6.28
CA GLY A 194 -2.60 -15.63 5.83
C GLY A 194 -1.11 -15.96 6.00
N ILE A 195 -0.38 -15.17 6.78
CA ILE A 195 1.05 -15.37 7.05
C ILE A 195 1.22 -16.28 8.26
N GLN A 196 2.00 -17.35 8.09
CA GLN A 196 2.34 -18.30 9.15
C GLN A 196 3.71 -17.97 9.77
N PRO A 197 3.96 -18.40 11.02
CA PRO A 197 5.31 -18.35 11.59
C PRO A 197 6.30 -19.07 10.67
N GLY A 198 7.43 -18.42 10.37
CA GLY A 198 8.47 -18.97 9.50
C GLY A 198 8.33 -18.60 8.01
N ASP A 199 7.25 -17.95 7.59
CA ASP A 199 7.11 -17.50 6.21
C ASP A 199 8.11 -16.39 5.87
N SER A 200 8.87 -16.56 4.81
CA SER A 200 9.62 -15.48 4.16
C SER A 200 8.67 -14.68 3.27
N LEU A 201 8.80 -13.37 3.26
CA LEU A 201 7.91 -12.48 2.50
C LEU A 201 8.69 -11.74 1.42
N ILE A 202 8.03 -11.50 0.31
CA ILE A 202 8.56 -10.72 -0.80
C ILE A 202 7.69 -9.47 -0.98
N PHE A 203 8.32 -8.30 -1.08
CA PHE A 203 7.63 -7.08 -1.48
C PHE A 203 8.24 -6.47 -2.72
N ALA A 204 7.39 -5.97 -3.59
CA ALA A 204 7.75 -5.06 -4.68
C ALA A 204 7.15 -3.69 -4.35
N ILE A 205 7.99 -2.65 -4.27
CA ILE A 205 7.66 -1.34 -3.71
C ILE A 205 8.04 -0.26 -4.71
N LYS A 206 7.14 0.69 -4.98
CA LYS A 206 7.40 1.94 -5.69
C LYS A 206 7.31 3.09 -4.69
N ILE A 207 8.39 3.84 -4.53
CA ILE A 207 8.46 5.01 -3.65
C ILE A 207 7.98 6.23 -4.43
N LEU A 208 6.86 6.83 -4.00
CA LEU A 208 6.25 7.95 -4.70
C LEU A 208 6.67 9.29 -4.08
N ASN A 209 6.74 9.34 -2.76
CA ASN A 209 7.12 10.54 -2.01
C ASN A 209 7.74 10.18 -0.66
N ALA A 210 8.47 11.13 -0.09
CA ALA A 210 8.99 11.06 1.27
C ALA A 210 9.03 12.46 1.87
N SER A 211 8.55 12.61 3.10
CA SER A 211 8.61 13.85 3.90
C SER A 211 9.27 13.57 5.24
N SER A 212 10.08 14.50 5.70
CA SER A 212 10.77 14.47 7.02
C SER A 212 9.95 15.19 8.07
#